data_693baa26f8592112d310ae5319032ae0
#
_entry.id   693baa26f8592112d310ae5319032ae0
#
_cell.length_a   1.000
_cell.length_b   1.000
_cell.length_c   1.000
_cell.angle_alpha   90.00
_cell.angle_beta   90.00
_cell.angle_gamma   90.00
#
_symmetry.space_group_name_H-M   'P 1'
#
loop_
_entity.id
_entity.type
_entity.pdbx_description
1 polymer ?
#
loop_
_entity_poly.entity_id
_entity_poly.type
_entity_poly.pdbx_seq_one_letter_code
_entity_poly.pdbx_strand_id
1 'polypeptide(L)'
;VDAYQDLVARARNATLTTADFQGASVTLTNPGTLGTTTSVPRLMVGQGLIIGVGATDYPAEFRGVSPKRLASLGIGKTMYFSSTYDHRIIQGAASGRLLGLVDAKLSGRDGFYERVFTSMHVPTRPYSWEADYEYDPEREKGKPARIAEIIHAYRSRGHLAADTDPLAYRVRRHPDLDIASYGLSVWDLDRPFPTGGFGGSDQMLLRDILTRLHDTYTRTVGIEYMHIQDPEQRAWVQHRIERPYKAPSPDAQRHILDTLIRAEAFEEFLQTKFMGQKRFSLEGGESLIPLLDHVLADSARTGIHEVAIGMAHRGRLNVLANIAGKSYAQIFDEFEGNYIPNSVQGSGDVKYHLGTWGVY
;
A
#
# COMPACT_ATOMS: atom_id res chain seq x y z
N VAL A 1 -18.86 3.24 -10.30
CA VAL A 1 -18.77 3.29 -8.83
C VAL A 1 -19.87 4.16 -8.27
N ASP A 2 -20.05 5.40 -8.75
CA ASP A 2 -21.00 6.40 -8.21
C ASP A 2 -22.46 5.93 -8.29
N ALA A 3 -22.91 5.38 -9.43
CA ALA A 3 -24.25 4.82 -9.58
C ALA A 3 -24.52 3.67 -8.60
N TYR A 4 -23.52 2.84 -8.31
CA TYR A 4 -23.63 1.77 -7.31
C TYR A 4 -23.76 2.35 -5.90
N GLN A 5 -22.96 3.35 -5.55
CA GLN A 5 -23.00 4.00 -4.24
C GLN A 5 -24.34 4.72 -4.01
N ASP A 6 -24.88 5.38 -5.03
CA ASP A 6 -26.21 5.99 -4.98
C ASP A 6 -27.29 4.96 -4.69
N LEU A 7 -27.32 3.84 -5.45
CA LEU A 7 -28.27 2.76 -5.21
C LEU A 7 -28.16 2.16 -3.81
N VAL A 8 -26.92 1.98 -3.30
CA VAL A 8 -26.70 1.48 -1.94
C VAL A 8 -27.23 2.47 -0.89
N ALA A 9 -27.01 3.76 -1.08
CA ALA A 9 -27.52 4.79 -0.16
C ALA A 9 -29.04 4.82 -0.15
N ARG A 10 -29.66 4.77 -1.34
CA ARG A 10 -31.13 4.72 -1.51
C ARG A 10 -31.74 3.44 -0.93
N ALA A 11 -31.05 2.30 -1.09
CA ALA A 11 -31.49 1.04 -0.47
C ALA A 11 -31.48 1.13 1.06
N ARG A 12 -30.43 1.69 1.66
CA ARG A 12 -30.33 1.89 3.12
C ARG A 12 -31.37 2.83 3.66
N ASN A 13 -31.77 3.83 2.87
CA ASN A 13 -32.78 4.82 3.23
C ASN A 13 -34.22 4.40 2.88
N ALA A 14 -34.41 3.18 2.37
CA ALA A 14 -35.69 2.63 1.89
C ALA A 14 -36.38 3.55 0.84
N THR A 15 -35.59 4.19 -0.02
CA THR A 15 -36.10 5.09 -1.10
C THR A 15 -35.99 4.47 -2.50
N LEU A 16 -35.70 3.17 -2.60
CA LEU A 16 -35.76 2.45 -3.89
C LEU A 16 -37.18 2.36 -4.38
N THR A 17 -37.34 2.47 -5.68
CA THR A 17 -38.62 2.34 -6.41
C THR A 17 -38.59 1.14 -7.34
N THR A 18 -39.74 0.74 -7.85
CA THR A 18 -39.85 -0.34 -8.87
C THR A 18 -39.08 -0.03 -10.14
N ALA A 19 -38.91 1.25 -10.48
CA ALA A 19 -38.13 1.67 -11.63
C ALA A 19 -36.65 1.31 -11.52
N ASP A 20 -36.09 1.27 -10.29
CA ASP A 20 -34.69 0.92 -10.03
C ASP A 20 -34.38 -0.56 -10.35
N PHE A 21 -35.39 -1.41 -10.44
CA PHE A 21 -35.26 -2.81 -10.78
C PHE A 21 -35.56 -3.12 -12.25
N GLN A 22 -36.03 -2.13 -13.02
CA GLN A 22 -36.35 -2.32 -14.43
C GLN A 22 -35.11 -2.43 -15.29
N GLY A 23 -35.14 -3.27 -16.32
CA GLY A 23 -34.02 -3.49 -17.24
C GLY A 23 -32.93 -4.42 -16.73
N ALA A 24 -32.99 -4.89 -15.48
CA ALA A 24 -32.08 -5.89 -14.97
C ALA A 24 -32.35 -7.26 -15.58
N SER A 25 -31.40 -7.81 -16.34
CA SER A 25 -31.48 -9.15 -16.96
C SER A 25 -30.95 -10.26 -16.07
N VAL A 26 -30.09 -9.90 -15.09
CA VAL A 26 -29.44 -10.81 -14.14
C VAL A 26 -29.42 -10.19 -12.74
N THR A 27 -29.64 -11.01 -11.71
CA THR A 27 -29.54 -10.61 -10.32
C THR A 27 -28.45 -11.40 -9.61
N LEU A 28 -27.69 -10.73 -8.77
CA LEU A 28 -26.81 -11.34 -7.76
C LEU A 28 -27.42 -11.10 -6.37
N THR A 29 -27.68 -12.17 -5.63
CA THR A 29 -28.16 -12.09 -4.24
C THR A 29 -27.16 -12.75 -3.29
N ASN A 30 -26.88 -12.10 -2.15
CA ASN A 30 -25.92 -12.60 -1.18
C ASN A 30 -26.55 -12.78 0.22
N PRO A 31 -27.33 -13.85 0.42
CA PRO A 31 -27.84 -14.19 1.75
C PRO A 31 -26.77 -14.74 2.70
N GLY A 32 -25.57 -15.02 2.18
CA GLY A 32 -24.44 -15.50 2.98
C GLY A 32 -23.96 -14.51 4.04
N THR A 33 -24.17 -13.21 3.85
CA THR A 33 -23.88 -12.18 4.87
C THR A 33 -24.73 -12.36 6.14
N LEU A 34 -25.86 -13.05 6.06
CA LEU A 34 -26.72 -13.40 7.17
C LEU A 34 -26.49 -14.82 7.70
N GLY A 35 -25.46 -15.51 7.22
CA GLY A 35 -25.12 -16.87 7.64
C GLY A 35 -25.78 -17.99 6.84
N THR A 36 -26.52 -17.69 5.77
CA THR A 36 -27.16 -18.70 4.91
C THR A 36 -26.10 -19.40 4.05
N THR A 37 -25.86 -20.68 4.29
CA THR A 37 -24.84 -21.46 3.58
C THR A 37 -25.23 -21.72 2.11
N THR A 38 -26.52 -22.05 1.86
CA THR A 38 -27.03 -22.37 0.54
C THR A 38 -28.41 -21.77 0.36
N SER A 39 -28.71 -21.20 -0.79
CA SER A 39 -30.03 -20.70 -1.12
C SER A 39 -30.40 -21.11 -2.55
N VAL A 40 -31.69 -21.30 -2.80
CA VAL A 40 -32.24 -21.44 -4.15
C VAL A 40 -33.10 -20.19 -4.42
N PRO A 41 -32.48 -19.13 -5.00
CA PRO A 41 -33.17 -17.87 -5.18
C PRO A 41 -34.24 -18.02 -6.24
N ARG A 42 -35.39 -17.33 -6.04
CA ARG A 42 -36.48 -17.32 -7.02
C ARG A 42 -36.19 -16.31 -8.12
N LEU A 43 -36.28 -16.77 -9.38
CA LEU A 43 -36.07 -15.91 -10.52
C LEU A 43 -37.18 -14.84 -10.60
N MET A 44 -36.81 -13.60 -10.81
CA MET A 44 -37.76 -12.50 -10.98
C MET A 44 -38.32 -12.48 -12.43
N VAL A 45 -39.56 -12.02 -12.56
CA VAL A 45 -40.20 -11.90 -13.86
C VAL A 45 -39.39 -10.93 -14.75
N GLY A 46 -39.11 -11.37 -15.97
CA GLY A 46 -38.30 -10.59 -16.93
C GLY A 46 -36.79 -10.79 -16.84
N GLN A 47 -36.32 -11.55 -15.86
CA GLN A 47 -34.90 -11.88 -15.71
C GLN A 47 -34.59 -13.28 -16.24
N GLY A 48 -33.41 -13.43 -16.84
CA GLY A 48 -32.91 -14.70 -17.35
C GLY A 48 -32.15 -15.53 -16.31
N LEU A 49 -31.54 -14.90 -15.32
CA LEU A 49 -30.63 -15.55 -14.36
C LEU A 49 -30.63 -14.83 -13.02
N ILE A 50 -30.57 -15.61 -11.93
CA ILE A 50 -30.26 -15.13 -10.61
C ILE A 50 -29.17 -16.03 -9.99
N ILE A 51 -28.11 -15.42 -9.44
CA ILE A 51 -27.02 -16.10 -8.76
C ILE A 51 -27.15 -15.85 -7.26
N GLY A 52 -27.18 -16.91 -6.47
CA GLY A 52 -27.14 -16.87 -5.02
C GLY A 52 -25.72 -17.15 -4.50
N VAL A 53 -25.26 -16.31 -3.56
CA VAL A 53 -23.97 -16.46 -2.91
C VAL A 53 -24.20 -16.85 -1.46
N GLY A 54 -23.66 -18.02 -1.05
CA GLY A 54 -23.74 -18.51 0.31
C GLY A 54 -22.68 -17.94 1.25
N ALA A 55 -22.82 -18.23 2.53
CA ALA A 55 -21.85 -17.86 3.55
C ALA A 55 -20.49 -18.54 3.29
N THR A 56 -19.43 -17.79 3.56
CA THR A 56 -18.06 -18.34 3.57
C THR A 56 -17.78 -18.95 4.94
N ASP A 57 -17.70 -20.27 5.01
CA ASP A 57 -17.45 -21.00 6.23
C ASP A 57 -16.67 -22.30 5.97
N TYR A 58 -16.16 -22.92 7.01
CA TYR A 58 -15.53 -24.24 6.87
C TYR A 58 -16.58 -25.29 6.48
N PRO A 59 -16.18 -26.33 5.68
CA PRO A 59 -17.07 -27.44 5.37
C PRO A 59 -17.68 -28.05 6.61
N ALA A 60 -18.93 -28.52 6.49
CA ALA A 60 -19.74 -28.99 7.64
C ALA A 60 -19.04 -30.11 8.42
N GLU A 61 -18.25 -30.94 7.75
CA GLU A 61 -17.48 -32.05 8.31
C GLU A 61 -16.43 -31.60 9.32
N PHE A 62 -15.98 -30.35 9.21
CA PHE A 62 -14.96 -29.75 10.06
C PHE A 62 -15.52 -28.81 11.13
N ARG A 63 -16.83 -28.73 11.28
CA ARG A 63 -17.46 -27.94 12.35
C ARG A 63 -17.04 -28.48 13.71
N GLY A 64 -16.55 -27.58 14.57
CA GLY A 64 -16.06 -27.95 15.90
C GLY A 64 -14.56 -28.30 15.97
N VAL A 65 -13.86 -28.36 14.86
CA VAL A 65 -12.39 -28.44 14.84
C VAL A 65 -11.79 -27.07 15.16
N SER A 66 -10.75 -27.05 15.99
CA SER A 66 -10.11 -25.77 16.34
C SER A 66 -9.49 -25.10 15.11
N PRO A 67 -9.53 -23.77 15.00
CA PRO A 67 -8.93 -23.05 13.87
C PRO A 67 -7.44 -23.38 13.65
N LYS A 68 -6.70 -23.58 14.75
CA LYS A 68 -5.28 -23.99 14.70
C LYS A 68 -5.09 -25.35 14.00
N ARG A 69 -5.98 -26.30 14.27
CA ARG A 69 -5.91 -27.62 13.65
C ARG A 69 -6.35 -27.57 12.18
N LEU A 70 -7.39 -26.79 11.86
CA LEU A 70 -7.82 -26.58 10.48
C LEU A 70 -6.69 -25.98 9.63
N ALA A 71 -6.02 -24.96 10.16
CA ALA A 71 -4.87 -24.35 9.50
C ALA A 71 -3.72 -25.34 9.29
N SER A 72 -3.42 -26.17 10.33
CA SER A 72 -2.36 -27.19 10.21
C SER A 72 -2.68 -28.31 9.20
N LEU A 73 -3.96 -28.52 8.90
CA LEU A 73 -4.42 -29.47 7.90
C LEU A 73 -4.64 -28.85 6.54
N GLY A 74 -4.41 -27.54 6.41
CA GLY A 74 -4.65 -26.81 5.15
C GLY A 74 -6.14 -26.72 4.78
N ILE A 75 -7.06 -26.84 5.73
CA ILE A 75 -8.51 -26.77 5.46
C ILE A 75 -8.92 -25.31 5.33
N GLY A 76 -9.24 -24.89 4.10
CA GLY A 76 -9.76 -23.57 3.78
C GLY A 76 -11.27 -23.46 3.97
N LYS A 77 -11.76 -22.22 4.00
CA LYS A 77 -13.21 -21.93 3.95
C LYS A 77 -13.72 -22.13 2.55
N THR A 78 -14.96 -22.58 2.44
CA THR A 78 -15.68 -22.78 1.18
C THR A 78 -16.90 -21.88 1.12
N MET A 79 -17.39 -21.64 -0.08
CA MET A 79 -18.58 -20.85 -0.34
C MET A 79 -19.36 -21.50 -1.49
N TYR A 80 -20.67 -21.54 -1.35
CA TYR A 80 -21.54 -22.12 -2.38
C TYR A 80 -22.11 -21.01 -3.28
N PHE A 81 -22.03 -21.26 -4.59
CA PHE A 81 -22.76 -20.49 -5.61
C PHE A 81 -23.87 -21.33 -6.19
N SER A 82 -25.05 -20.77 -6.22
CA SER A 82 -26.21 -21.37 -6.87
C SER A 82 -26.72 -20.48 -8.02
N SER A 83 -27.24 -21.08 -9.07
CA SER A 83 -27.89 -20.34 -10.14
C SER A 83 -29.29 -20.86 -10.39
N THR A 84 -30.28 -19.95 -10.47
CA THR A 84 -31.60 -20.22 -10.99
C THR A 84 -31.77 -19.44 -12.28
N TYR A 85 -32.23 -20.09 -13.34
CA TYR A 85 -32.30 -19.49 -14.67
C TYR A 85 -33.54 -19.89 -15.42
N ASP A 86 -33.93 -19.08 -16.41
CA ASP A 86 -35.03 -19.39 -17.31
C ASP A 86 -34.56 -20.42 -18.37
N HIS A 87 -35.00 -21.65 -18.22
CA HIS A 87 -34.56 -22.74 -19.09
C HIS A 87 -35.04 -22.60 -20.55
N ARG A 88 -35.93 -21.64 -20.82
CA ARG A 88 -36.35 -21.34 -22.19
C ARG A 88 -35.29 -20.62 -23.00
N ILE A 89 -34.38 -19.89 -22.30
CA ILE A 89 -33.33 -19.08 -22.91
C ILE A 89 -31.92 -19.52 -22.51
N ILE A 90 -31.77 -20.20 -21.37
CA ILE A 90 -30.48 -20.67 -20.87
C ILE A 90 -30.50 -22.18 -20.71
N GLN A 91 -29.60 -22.87 -21.39
CA GLN A 91 -29.41 -24.30 -21.24
C GLN A 91 -28.58 -24.63 -20.01
N GLY A 92 -28.79 -25.79 -19.38
CA GLY A 92 -28.07 -26.26 -18.22
C GLY A 92 -26.56 -26.27 -18.42
N ALA A 93 -26.09 -26.69 -19.59
CA ALA A 93 -24.66 -26.66 -19.93
C ALA A 93 -24.08 -25.24 -19.95
N ALA A 94 -24.83 -24.21 -20.32
CA ALA A 94 -24.41 -22.82 -20.30
C ALA A 94 -24.28 -22.29 -18.86
N SER A 95 -25.28 -22.60 -18.01
CA SER A 95 -25.23 -22.28 -16.57
C SER A 95 -24.05 -22.95 -15.87
N GLY A 96 -23.83 -24.25 -16.14
CA GLY A 96 -22.67 -24.97 -15.58
C GLY A 96 -21.34 -24.38 -16.01
N ARG A 97 -21.18 -24.03 -17.29
CA ARG A 97 -19.97 -23.33 -17.78
C ARG A 97 -19.77 -21.97 -17.11
N LEU A 98 -20.83 -21.18 -16.89
CA LEU A 98 -20.75 -19.90 -16.19
C LEU A 98 -20.24 -20.08 -14.75
N LEU A 99 -20.83 -21.02 -14.01
CA LEU A 99 -20.39 -21.30 -12.63
C LEU A 99 -18.95 -21.81 -12.58
N GLY A 100 -18.55 -22.69 -13.51
CA GLY A 100 -17.15 -23.15 -13.63
C GLY A 100 -16.18 -22.01 -13.95
N LEU A 101 -16.60 -21.03 -14.77
CA LEU A 101 -15.80 -19.84 -15.07
C LEU A 101 -15.66 -18.93 -13.81
N VAL A 102 -16.76 -18.78 -13.06
CA VAL A 102 -16.74 -18.04 -11.79
C VAL A 102 -15.79 -18.70 -10.79
N ASP A 103 -15.87 -20.02 -10.63
CA ASP A 103 -14.98 -20.79 -9.77
C ASP A 103 -13.51 -20.63 -10.18
N ALA A 104 -13.20 -20.77 -11.47
CA ALA A 104 -11.84 -20.60 -11.99
C ALA A 104 -11.27 -19.20 -11.70
N LYS A 105 -12.10 -18.15 -11.84
CA LYS A 105 -11.69 -16.77 -11.55
C LYS A 105 -11.49 -16.53 -10.05
N LEU A 106 -12.44 -16.95 -9.23
CA LEU A 106 -12.35 -16.77 -7.76
C LEU A 106 -11.21 -17.59 -7.16
N SER A 107 -10.89 -18.76 -7.74
CA SER A 107 -9.75 -19.58 -7.35
C SER A 107 -8.42 -19.07 -7.93
N GLY A 108 -8.41 -18.05 -8.78
CA GLY A 108 -7.21 -17.48 -9.38
C GLY A 108 -6.55 -18.36 -10.45
N ARG A 109 -7.21 -19.45 -10.89
CA ARG A 109 -6.62 -20.43 -11.83
C ARG A 109 -6.34 -19.89 -13.23
N ASP A 110 -7.00 -18.80 -13.63
CA ASP A 110 -6.86 -18.18 -14.95
C ASP A 110 -6.02 -16.88 -14.93
N GLY A 111 -5.30 -16.60 -13.84
CA GLY A 111 -4.55 -15.35 -13.66
C GLY A 111 -5.44 -14.12 -13.48
N PHE A 112 -6.67 -14.29 -13.00
CA PHE A 112 -7.62 -13.19 -12.84
C PHE A 112 -7.09 -12.11 -11.85
N TYR A 113 -6.61 -12.53 -10.69
CA TYR A 113 -6.11 -11.60 -9.68
C TYR A 113 -4.83 -10.88 -10.12
N GLU A 114 -3.96 -11.55 -10.88
CA GLU A 114 -2.77 -10.94 -11.47
C GLU A 114 -3.16 -9.76 -12.38
N ARG A 115 -4.18 -9.97 -13.23
CA ARG A 115 -4.69 -8.90 -14.09
C ARG A 115 -5.33 -7.76 -13.30
N VAL A 116 -6.13 -8.09 -12.27
CA VAL A 116 -6.73 -7.08 -11.38
C VAL A 116 -5.66 -6.28 -10.67
N PHE A 117 -4.69 -6.93 -10.03
CA PHE A 117 -3.61 -6.26 -9.31
C PHE A 117 -2.75 -5.38 -10.24
N THR A 118 -2.47 -5.87 -11.45
CA THR A 118 -1.75 -5.09 -12.45
C THR A 118 -2.54 -3.85 -12.87
N SER A 119 -3.86 -3.99 -13.11
CA SER A 119 -4.70 -2.86 -13.50
C SER A 119 -4.91 -1.83 -12.38
N MET A 120 -4.80 -2.25 -11.12
CA MET A 120 -4.87 -1.40 -9.94
C MET A 120 -3.51 -0.86 -9.49
N HIS A 121 -2.43 -1.16 -10.25
CA HIS A 121 -1.05 -0.84 -9.89
C HIS A 121 -0.64 -1.34 -8.50
N VAL A 122 -1.18 -2.49 -8.07
CA VAL A 122 -0.78 -3.14 -6.82
C VAL A 122 0.52 -3.91 -7.06
N PRO A 123 1.63 -3.58 -6.38
CA PRO A 123 2.95 -4.12 -6.69
C PRO A 123 3.15 -5.57 -6.23
N THR A 124 2.22 -6.12 -5.47
CA THR A 124 2.31 -7.49 -4.94
C THR A 124 1.67 -8.50 -5.88
N ARG A 125 2.22 -9.73 -5.90
CA ARG A 125 1.59 -10.85 -6.58
C ARG A 125 0.48 -11.41 -5.68
N PRO A 126 -0.75 -11.59 -6.19
CA PRO A 126 -1.81 -12.23 -5.42
C PRO A 126 -1.47 -13.71 -5.21
N TYR A 127 -1.83 -14.22 -4.04
CA TYR A 127 -1.75 -15.65 -3.79
C TYR A 127 -2.92 -16.33 -4.49
N SER A 128 -2.62 -17.29 -5.36
CA SER A 128 -3.62 -18.09 -6.04
C SER A 128 -3.82 -19.42 -5.35
N TRP A 129 -4.99 -20.01 -5.57
CA TRP A 129 -5.26 -21.36 -5.10
C TRP A 129 -4.31 -22.36 -5.79
N GLU A 130 -3.73 -23.23 -4.99
CA GLU A 130 -2.90 -24.34 -5.44
C GLU A 130 -3.50 -25.65 -4.93
N ALA A 131 -3.41 -26.72 -5.71
CA ALA A 131 -3.78 -28.04 -5.22
C ALA A 131 -2.96 -28.39 -3.99
N ASP A 132 -3.58 -29.08 -3.04
CA ASP A 132 -2.86 -29.59 -1.89
C ASP A 132 -1.75 -30.54 -2.35
N TYR A 133 -0.64 -30.53 -1.63
CA TYR A 133 0.49 -31.42 -1.89
C TYR A 133 0.50 -32.55 -0.85
N GLU A 134 1.07 -33.64 -1.22
CA GLU A 134 1.27 -34.76 -0.29
C GLU A 134 2.12 -34.30 0.90
N TYR A 135 1.67 -34.61 2.12
CA TYR A 135 2.34 -34.22 3.34
C TYR A 135 3.73 -34.82 3.43
N ASP A 136 4.75 -33.97 3.38
CA ASP A 136 6.16 -34.35 3.55
C ASP A 136 6.66 -33.81 4.91
N PRO A 137 6.92 -34.69 5.90
CA PRO A 137 7.39 -34.28 7.23
C PRO A 137 8.70 -33.47 7.18
N GLU A 138 9.60 -33.74 6.25
CA GLU A 138 10.89 -33.03 6.17
C GLU A 138 10.70 -31.62 5.61
N ARG A 139 9.81 -31.44 4.63
CA ARG A 139 9.40 -30.12 4.17
C ARG A 139 8.77 -29.29 5.28
N GLU A 140 7.89 -29.89 6.05
CA GLU A 140 7.20 -29.22 7.15
C GLU A 140 8.17 -28.76 8.25
N LYS A 141 9.13 -29.59 8.63
CA LYS A 141 10.18 -29.23 9.60
C LYS A 141 11.05 -28.05 9.14
N GLY A 142 11.26 -27.92 7.85
CA GLY A 142 12.07 -26.83 7.26
C GLY A 142 11.37 -25.48 7.21
N LYS A 143 10.04 -25.42 7.23
CA LYS A 143 9.28 -24.18 7.05
C LYS A 143 9.61 -23.06 8.06
N PRO A 144 9.80 -23.32 9.37
CA PRO A 144 10.22 -22.28 10.31
C PRO A 144 11.54 -21.58 9.91
N ALA A 145 12.50 -22.31 9.39
CA ALA A 145 13.76 -21.70 8.88
C ALA A 145 13.51 -20.82 7.66
N ARG A 146 12.59 -21.23 6.77
CA ARG A 146 12.21 -20.47 5.57
C ARG A 146 11.55 -19.15 5.92
N ILE A 147 10.86 -19.05 7.06
CA ILE A 147 10.32 -17.78 7.55
C ILE A 147 11.45 -16.80 7.91
N ALA A 148 12.50 -17.26 8.56
CA ALA A 148 13.66 -16.41 8.85
C ALA A 148 14.37 -15.96 7.56
N GLU A 149 14.46 -16.84 6.56
CA GLU A 149 15.04 -16.52 5.25
C GLU A 149 14.23 -15.44 4.52
N ILE A 150 12.89 -15.54 4.47
CA ILE A 150 12.05 -14.54 3.80
C ILE A 150 12.07 -13.20 4.54
N ILE A 151 12.06 -13.19 5.87
CA ILE A 151 12.23 -11.97 6.67
C ILE A 151 13.57 -11.30 6.31
N HIS A 152 14.65 -12.08 6.25
CA HIS A 152 15.96 -11.56 5.85
C HIS A 152 15.99 -11.04 4.41
N ALA A 153 15.30 -11.70 3.48
CA ALA A 153 15.19 -11.25 2.10
C ALA A 153 14.49 -9.89 2.00
N TYR A 154 13.40 -9.68 2.72
CA TYR A 154 12.75 -8.37 2.77
C TYR A 154 13.63 -7.28 3.38
N ARG A 155 14.37 -7.58 4.46
CA ARG A 155 15.33 -6.65 5.07
C ARG A 155 16.43 -6.22 4.10
N SER A 156 16.92 -7.13 3.29
CA SER A 156 18.04 -6.89 2.37
C SER A 156 17.63 -6.43 0.97
N ARG A 157 16.44 -6.82 0.47
CA ARG A 157 16.02 -6.62 -0.92
C ARG A 157 14.64 -6.00 -1.07
N GLY A 158 13.89 -5.75 0.04
CA GLY A 158 12.55 -5.19 -0.02
C GLY A 158 12.48 -3.87 -0.77
N HIS A 159 13.49 -3.01 -0.64
CA HIS A 159 13.61 -1.75 -1.36
C HIS A 159 13.57 -1.89 -2.89
N LEU A 160 13.98 -3.05 -3.44
CA LEU A 160 13.93 -3.33 -4.89
C LEU A 160 12.49 -3.49 -5.40
N ALA A 161 11.55 -3.85 -4.51
CA ALA A 161 10.13 -3.98 -4.83
C ALA A 161 9.30 -2.79 -4.32
N ALA A 162 9.93 -1.79 -3.68
CA ALA A 162 9.22 -0.62 -3.20
C ALA A 162 8.64 0.21 -4.35
N ASP A 163 7.39 0.65 -4.17
CA ASP A 163 6.67 1.49 -5.13
C ASP A 163 7.08 2.96 -4.97
N THR A 164 8.28 3.26 -5.44
CA THR A 164 8.87 4.61 -5.38
C THR A 164 8.70 5.40 -6.68
N ASP A 165 7.98 4.85 -7.67
CA ASP A 165 7.75 5.48 -8.95
C ASP A 165 6.34 6.07 -9.02
N PRO A 166 6.16 7.40 -8.88
CA PRO A 166 4.85 8.04 -8.92
C PRO A 166 4.16 7.93 -10.30
N LEU A 167 4.92 7.61 -11.35
CA LEU A 167 4.39 7.43 -12.70
C LEU A 167 3.94 5.98 -12.95
N ALA A 168 4.27 5.07 -12.03
CA ALA A 168 3.85 3.68 -12.07
C ALA A 168 4.15 2.94 -13.39
N TYR A 169 5.28 3.25 -14.03
CA TYR A 169 5.69 2.61 -15.30
C TYR A 169 5.93 1.10 -15.17
N ARG A 170 6.29 0.65 -13.98
CA ARG A 170 6.55 -0.76 -13.70
C ARG A 170 6.01 -1.16 -12.34
N VAL A 171 5.36 -2.30 -12.28
CA VAL A 171 5.20 -3.05 -11.03
C VAL A 171 6.54 -3.74 -10.74
N ARG A 172 7.20 -3.33 -9.67
CA ARG A 172 8.48 -3.90 -9.25
C ARG A 172 8.23 -5.19 -8.47
N ARG A 173 8.89 -6.25 -8.87
CA ARG A 173 8.83 -7.57 -8.22
C ARG A 173 10.21 -8.15 -8.08
N HIS A 174 10.44 -8.93 -7.03
CA HIS A 174 11.68 -9.66 -6.84
C HIS A 174 11.36 -11.10 -6.43
N PRO A 175 11.97 -12.12 -7.08
CA PRO A 175 11.68 -13.53 -6.78
C PRO A 175 11.91 -13.90 -5.31
N ASP A 176 12.95 -13.35 -4.67
CA ASP A 176 13.27 -13.62 -3.27
C ASP A 176 12.25 -13.03 -2.28
N LEU A 177 11.26 -12.27 -2.75
CA LEU A 177 10.17 -11.75 -1.90
C LEU A 177 8.88 -12.55 -2.09
N ASP A 178 8.89 -13.59 -2.92
CA ASP A 178 7.75 -14.47 -3.16
C ASP A 178 7.83 -15.69 -2.23
N ILE A 179 6.74 -15.98 -1.52
CA ILE A 179 6.67 -17.14 -0.61
C ILE A 179 6.90 -18.48 -1.32
N ALA A 180 6.52 -18.57 -2.60
CA ALA A 180 6.73 -19.77 -3.39
C ALA A 180 8.21 -20.13 -3.52
N SER A 181 9.12 -19.14 -3.55
CA SER A 181 10.56 -19.35 -3.57
C SER A 181 11.11 -20.05 -2.31
N TYR A 182 10.31 -20.03 -1.25
CA TYR A 182 10.64 -20.66 0.05
C TYR A 182 9.83 -21.94 0.32
N GLY A 183 9.12 -22.45 -0.70
CA GLY A 183 8.26 -23.62 -0.54
C GLY A 183 7.08 -23.41 0.40
N LEU A 184 6.68 -22.15 0.59
CA LEU A 184 5.48 -21.75 1.30
C LEU A 184 4.34 -21.52 0.31
N SER A 185 3.11 -21.76 0.73
CA SER A 185 1.92 -21.67 -0.11
C SER A 185 0.77 -20.95 0.61
N VAL A 186 -0.34 -20.80 -0.08
CA VAL A 186 -1.58 -20.26 0.50
C VAL A 186 -2.06 -21.04 1.72
N TRP A 187 -1.77 -22.34 1.78
CA TRP A 187 -2.12 -23.22 2.91
C TRP A 187 -1.38 -22.89 4.20
N ASP A 188 -0.25 -22.16 4.09
CA ASP A 188 0.55 -21.76 5.24
C ASP A 188 0.13 -20.39 5.81
N LEU A 189 -0.69 -19.62 5.11
CA LEU A 189 -1.03 -18.24 5.49
C LEU A 189 -1.65 -18.11 6.88
N ASP A 190 -2.47 -19.08 7.30
CA ASP A 190 -3.14 -19.10 8.59
C ASP A 190 -2.38 -19.90 9.66
N ARG A 191 -1.15 -20.30 9.35
CA ARG A 191 -0.30 -21.05 10.28
C ARG A 191 0.58 -20.11 11.08
N PRO A 192 0.74 -20.34 12.40
CA PRO A 192 1.69 -19.61 13.23
C PRO A 192 3.12 -20.10 13.00
N PHE A 193 4.04 -19.16 12.84
CA PHE A 193 5.46 -19.40 12.69
C PHE A 193 6.28 -18.58 13.67
N PRO A 194 7.47 -19.07 14.10
CA PRO A 194 8.40 -18.28 14.88
C PRO A 194 8.97 -17.14 14.03
N THR A 195 9.05 -15.95 14.61
CA THR A 195 9.46 -14.74 13.90
C THR A 195 10.90 -14.32 14.21
N GLY A 196 11.53 -14.90 15.24
CA GLY A 196 12.81 -14.45 15.76
C GLY A 196 12.77 -12.99 16.28
N GLY A 197 11.61 -12.59 16.86
CA GLY A 197 11.40 -11.23 17.37
C GLY A 197 10.96 -10.20 16.33
N PHE A 198 10.77 -10.58 15.05
CA PHE A 198 10.24 -9.68 14.03
C PHE A 198 8.86 -9.13 14.45
N GLY A 199 8.69 -7.83 14.29
CA GLY A 199 7.45 -7.17 14.65
C GLY A 199 7.14 -7.13 16.15
N GLY A 200 8.09 -7.45 17.02
CA GLY A 200 7.94 -7.46 18.48
C GLY A 200 7.12 -8.63 19.02
N SER A 201 7.02 -9.72 18.27
CA SER A 201 6.32 -10.94 18.69
C SER A 201 7.15 -12.18 18.38
N ASP A 202 7.14 -13.18 19.22
CA ASP A 202 7.88 -14.43 19.01
C ASP A 202 7.19 -15.36 17.99
N GLN A 203 5.89 -15.22 17.83
CA GLN A 203 5.11 -15.98 16.86
C GLN A 203 4.05 -15.11 16.19
N MET A 204 3.88 -15.27 14.88
CA MET A 204 2.83 -14.60 14.10
C MET A 204 2.29 -15.56 13.03
N LEU A 205 1.06 -15.32 12.57
CA LEU A 205 0.55 -15.98 11.37
C LEU A 205 1.36 -15.53 10.15
N LEU A 206 1.58 -16.43 9.19
CA LEU A 206 2.34 -16.07 7.98
C LEU A 206 1.74 -14.85 7.27
N ARG A 207 0.41 -14.75 7.16
CA ARG A 207 -0.25 -13.59 6.57
C ARG A 207 0.11 -12.28 7.27
N ASP A 208 0.22 -12.29 8.59
CA ASP A 208 0.54 -11.08 9.38
C ASP A 208 2.02 -10.72 9.24
N ILE A 209 2.91 -11.74 9.16
CA ILE A 209 4.32 -11.54 8.85
C ILE A 209 4.45 -10.86 7.48
N LEU A 210 3.80 -11.40 6.45
CA LEU A 210 3.85 -10.88 5.08
C LEU A 210 3.27 -9.47 4.99
N THR A 211 2.12 -9.22 5.62
CA THR A 211 1.52 -7.88 5.67
C THR A 211 2.49 -6.88 6.28
N ARG A 212 3.11 -7.22 7.39
CA ARG A 212 4.08 -6.33 8.04
C ARG A 212 5.36 -6.13 7.23
N LEU A 213 5.86 -7.17 6.58
CA LEU A 213 7.00 -7.07 5.67
C LEU A 213 6.70 -6.15 4.49
N HIS A 214 5.53 -6.30 3.88
CA HIS A 214 5.08 -5.42 2.80
C HIS A 214 4.93 -3.98 3.28
N ASP A 215 4.26 -3.77 4.41
CA ASP A 215 4.05 -2.42 4.96
C ASP A 215 5.36 -1.71 5.30
N THR A 216 6.37 -2.47 5.73
CA THR A 216 7.66 -1.90 6.12
C THR A 216 8.57 -1.65 4.90
N TYR A 217 8.68 -2.62 3.97
CA TYR A 217 9.78 -2.65 3.01
C TYR A 217 9.39 -2.41 1.56
N THR A 218 8.11 -2.55 1.18
CA THR A 218 7.68 -2.51 -0.23
C THR A 218 6.58 -1.50 -0.54
N ARG A 219 6.27 -0.60 0.39
CA ARG A 219 5.35 0.52 0.13
C ARG A 219 6.04 1.62 -0.68
N THR A 220 5.73 2.85 -0.41
CA THR A 220 6.21 4.03 -1.16
C THR A 220 7.59 4.53 -0.72
N VAL A 221 8.26 3.82 0.18
CA VAL A 221 9.61 4.14 0.68
C VAL A 221 10.49 2.91 0.57
N GLY A 222 11.63 3.03 -0.08
CA GLY A 222 12.69 2.03 -0.10
C GLY A 222 13.63 2.24 1.09
N ILE A 223 13.84 1.20 1.91
CA ILE A 223 14.70 1.28 3.09
C ILE A 223 15.89 0.35 2.92
N GLU A 224 17.10 0.93 2.99
CA GLU A 224 18.36 0.23 2.87
C GLU A 224 19.21 0.49 4.11
N TYR A 225 19.40 -0.52 4.96
CA TYR A 225 20.16 -0.38 6.21
C TYR A 225 21.03 -1.61 6.52
N MET A 226 20.89 -2.70 5.77
CA MET A 226 21.61 -3.95 6.05
C MET A 226 23.12 -3.83 5.82
N HIS A 227 23.58 -2.76 5.16
CA HIS A 227 25.01 -2.42 4.98
C HIS A 227 25.66 -1.83 6.24
N ILE A 228 24.88 -1.43 7.25
CA ILE A 228 25.40 -0.92 8.52
C ILE A 228 26.19 -2.04 9.22
N GLN A 229 27.48 -1.80 9.44
CA GLN A 229 28.39 -2.82 10.00
C GLN A 229 28.19 -3.01 11.50
N ASP A 230 27.89 -1.94 12.22
CA ASP A 230 27.62 -2.00 13.65
C ASP A 230 26.29 -2.72 13.93
N PRO A 231 26.31 -3.86 14.65
CA PRO A 231 25.12 -4.64 14.93
C PRO A 231 24.10 -3.90 15.80
N GLU A 232 24.53 -3.06 16.73
CA GLU A 232 23.63 -2.32 17.63
C GLU A 232 22.88 -1.23 16.86
N GLN A 233 23.58 -0.46 16.03
CA GLN A 233 22.98 0.53 15.16
C GLN A 233 22.00 -0.11 14.17
N ARG A 234 22.40 -1.22 13.54
CA ARG A 234 21.53 -1.95 12.62
C ARG A 234 20.27 -2.47 13.31
N ALA A 235 20.40 -3.05 14.50
CA ALA A 235 19.27 -3.52 15.30
C ALA A 235 18.37 -2.36 15.72
N TRP A 236 18.93 -1.21 16.08
CA TRP A 236 18.16 -0.02 16.42
C TRP A 236 17.31 0.48 15.26
N VAL A 237 17.88 0.60 14.05
CA VAL A 237 17.13 0.96 12.83
C VAL A 237 16.02 -0.05 12.59
N GLN A 238 16.34 -1.34 12.62
CA GLN A 238 15.41 -2.44 12.40
C GLN A 238 14.21 -2.39 13.35
N HIS A 239 14.44 -2.20 14.64
CA HIS A 239 13.38 -2.06 15.64
C HIS A 239 12.49 -0.83 15.38
N ARG A 240 13.04 0.24 14.85
CA ARG A 240 12.30 1.46 14.56
C ARG A 240 11.37 1.29 13.37
N ILE A 241 11.84 0.68 12.29
CA ILE A 241 11.08 0.55 11.03
C ILE A 241 10.08 -0.60 11.03
N GLU A 242 10.35 -1.69 11.76
CA GLU A 242 9.48 -2.89 11.82
C GLU A 242 8.31 -2.74 12.80
N ARG A 243 8.00 -1.52 13.24
CA ARG A 243 6.81 -1.23 14.04
C ARG A 243 5.57 -1.12 13.16
N PRO A 244 4.37 -1.36 13.73
CA PRO A 244 3.14 -1.08 12.99
C PRO A 244 3.11 0.38 12.50
N TYR A 245 2.75 0.56 11.24
CA TYR A 245 2.58 1.91 10.68
C TYR A 245 1.49 2.65 11.48
N LYS A 246 1.83 3.84 11.92
CA LYS A 246 0.89 4.75 12.57
C LYS A 246 0.73 5.98 11.69
N ALA A 247 -0.48 6.18 11.18
CA ALA A 247 -0.79 7.37 10.41
C ALA A 247 -0.55 8.64 11.24
N PRO A 248 -0.07 9.73 10.63
CA PRO A 248 0.03 11.02 11.28
C PRO A 248 -1.34 11.48 11.79
N SER A 249 -1.36 12.24 12.88
CA SER A 249 -2.60 12.85 13.39
C SER A 249 -3.20 13.82 12.35
N PRO A 250 -4.51 14.12 12.42
CA PRO A 250 -5.12 15.12 11.52
C PRO A 250 -4.43 16.48 11.54
N ASP A 251 -3.92 16.91 12.70
CA ASP A 251 -3.17 18.16 12.82
C ASP A 251 -1.81 18.07 12.12
N ALA A 252 -1.10 16.96 12.30
CA ALA A 252 0.16 16.73 11.59
C ALA A 252 -0.06 16.66 10.07
N GLN A 253 -1.14 16.03 9.60
CA GLN A 253 -1.48 15.99 8.17
C GLN A 253 -1.77 17.38 7.62
N ARG A 254 -2.50 18.23 8.36
CA ARG A 254 -2.75 19.63 7.97
C ARG A 254 -1.46 20.44 7.93
N HIS A 255 -0.57 20.25 8.88
CA HIS A 255 0.73 20.92 8.89
C HIS A 255 1.60 20.51 7.71
N ILE A 256 1.66 19.20 7.40
CA ILE A 256 2.35 18.70 6.20
C ILE A 256 1.77 19.33 4.93
N LEU A 257 0.43 19.40 4.82
CA LEU A 257 -0.22 20.00 3.66
C LEU A 257 0.11 21.50 3.54
N ASP A 258 0.07 22.25 4.63
CA ASP A 258 0.41 23.67 4.65
C ASP A 258 1.85 23.91 4.18
N THR A 259 2.80 23.11 4.68
CA THR A 259 4.21 23.22 4.27
C THR A 259 4.43 22.82 2.79
N LEU A 260 3.70 21.85 2.27
CA LEU A 260 3.72 21.49 0.85
C LEU A 260 3.18 22.62 -0.02
N ILE A 261 2.03 23.22 0.35
CA ILE A 261 1.43 24.34 -0.37
C ILE A 261 2.38 25.54 -0.40
N ARG A 262 3.05 25.86 0.71
CA ARG A 262 4.04 26.95 0.75
C ARG A 262 5.22 26.67 -0.18
N ALA A 263 5.70 25.43 -0.20
CA ALA A 263 6.81 25.02 -1.08
C ALA A 263 6.44 25.17 -2.56
N GLU A 264 5.26 24.67 -2.94
CA GLU A 264 4.75 24.73 -4.31
C GLU A 264 4.48 26.18 -4.76
N ALA A 265 3.74 26.93 -3.95
CA ALA A 265 3.42 28.32 -4.26
C ALA A 265 4.67 29.21 -4.45
N PHE A 266 5.73 28.94 -3.68
CA PHE A 266 7.01 29.63 -3.85
C PHE A 266 7.68 29.31 -5.20
N GLU A 267 7.68 28.05 -5.61
CA GLU A 267 8.23 27.63 -6.91
C GLU A 267 7.42 28.22 -8.06
N GLU A 268 6.08 28.18 -8.00
CA GLU A 268 5.20 28.76 -9.03
C GLU A 268 5.40 30.28 -9.13
N PHE A 269 5.52 30.98 -8.01
CA PHE A 269 5.79 32.42 -8.00
C PHE A 269 7.12 32.73 -8.67
N LEU A 270 8.19 32.03 -8.31
CA LEU A 270 9.50 32.22 -8.93
C LEU A 270 9.47 31.92 -10.43
N GLN A 271 8.72 30.92 -10.86
CA GLN A 271 8.55 30.59 -12.27
C GLN A 271 7.88 31.70 -13.06
N THR A 272 6.85 32.25 -12.49
CA THR A 272 6.06 33.31 -13.16
C THR A 272 6.77 34.65 -13.15
N LYS A 273 7.35 35.05 -12.03
CA LYS A 273 7.95 36.37 -11.84
C LYS A 273 9.35 36.50 -12.47
N PHE A 274 10.17 35.45 -12.35
CA PHE A 274 11.57 35.44 -12.76
C PHE A 274 11.83 34.48 -13.93
N MET A 275 10.99 34.58 -14.97
CA MET A 275 11.06 33.76 -16.18
C MET A 275 12.44 33.89 -16.86
N GLY A 276 13.05 32.75 -17.22
CA GLY A 276 14.35 32.69 -17.87
C GLY A 276 15.57 32.81 -16.96
N GLN A 277 15.40 33.05 -15.67
CA GLN A 277 16.49 32.99 -14.70
C GLN A 277 16.71 31.55 -14.16
N LYS A 278 17.97 31.19 -13.90
CA LYS A 278 18.27 29.94 -13.19
C LYS A 278 17.67 30.01 -11.79
N ARG A 279 16.92 29.00 -11.38
CA ARG A 279 16.31 28.91 -10.05
C ARG A 279 16.50 27.57 -9.36
N PHE A 280 17.01 26.55 -10.07
CA PHE A 280 17.21 25.19 -9.54
C PHE A 280 16.03 24.71 -8.70
N SER A 281 14.85 24.68 -9.34
CA SER A 281 13.56 24.41 -8.73
C SER A 281 13.51 23.12 -7.91
N LEU A 282 12.70 23.12 -6.86
CA LEU A 282 12.36 21.96 -6.05
C LEU A 282 11.23 21.11 -6.66
N GLU A 283 10.63 21.54 -7.76
CA GLU A 283 9.49 20.86 -8.40
C GLU A 283 9.70 19.35 -8.52
N GLY A 284 8.72 18.57 -8.05
CA GLY A 284 8.78 17.12 -7.93
C GLY A 284 9.49 16.60 -6.66
N GLY A 285 10.00 17.50 -5.81
CA GLY A 285 10.67 17.16 -4.56
C GLY A 285 10.15 17.96 -3.35
N GLU A 286 8.94 18.52 -3.43
CA GLU A 286 8.35 19.41 -2.42
C GLU A 286 8.24 18.74 -1.04
N SER A 287 8.15 17.42 -1.00
CA SER A 287 8.17 16.63 0.24
C SER A 287 9.44 16.80 1.08
N LEU A 288 10.51 17.35 0.50
CA LEU A 288 11.72 17.71 1.26
C LEU A 288 11.42 18.75 2.34
N ILE A 289 10.50 19.70 2.10
CA ILE A 289 10.21 20.77 3.06
C ILE A 289 9.54 20.23 4.33
N PRO A 290 8.41 19.50 4.27
CA PRO A 290 7.84 18.91 5.48
C PRO A 290 8.73 17.84 6.12
N LEU A 291 9.61 17.17 5.35
CA LEU A 291 10.60 16.25 5.92
C LEU A 291 11.61 16.98 6.79
N LEU A 292 12.23 18.05 6.30
CA LEU A 292 13.20 18.85 7.06
C LEU A 292 12.54 19.52 8.28
N ASP A 293 11.35 20.08 8.10
CA ASP A 293 10.54 20.64 9.18
C ASP A 293 10.33 19.60 10.30
N HIS A 294 9.91 18.40 9.96
CA HIS A 294 9.70 17.33 10.94
C HIS A 294 11.01 16.92 11.63
N VAL A 295 12.11 16.79 10.87
CA VAL A 295 13.45 16.45 11.43
C VAL A 295 13.92 17.51 12.41
N LEU A 296 13.77 18.79 12.09
CA LEU A 296 14.17 19.89 12.97
C LEU A 296 13.31 19.92 14.24
N ALA A 297 11.98 19.80 14.10
CA ALA A 297 11.07 19.76 15.23
C ALA A 297 11.38 18.57 16.18
N ASP A 298 11.70 17.41 15.62
CA ASP A 298 12.06 16.22 16.40
C ASP A 298 13.44 16.37 17.07
N SER A 299 14.40 16.96 16.37
CA SER A 299 15.73 17.28 16.89
C SER A 299 15.65 18.26 18.07
N ALA A 300 14.85 19.30 17.95
CA ALA A 300 14.65 20.27 19.04
C ALA A 300 14.03 19.59 20.28
N ARG A 301 13.06 18.71 20.08
CA ARG A 301 12.45 17.92 21.18
C ARG A 301 13.42 17.00 21.89
N THR A 302 14.47 16.54 21.19
CA THR A 302 15.51 15.68 21.74
C THR A 302 16.68 16.47 22.34
N GLY A 303 16.61 17.81 22.37
CA GLY A 303 17.60 18.68 23.00
C GLY A 303 18.76 19.12 22.09
N ILE A 304 18.61 19.01 20.78
CA ILE A 304 19.55 19.58 19.81
C ILE A 304 19.27 21.07 19.68
N HIS A 305 20.29 21.90 19.89
CA HIS A 305 20.16 23.36 19.90
C HIS A 305 20.58 24.03 18.59
N GLU A 306 21.44 23.38 17.83
CA GLU A 306 21.96 23.92 16.57
C GLU A 306 21.97 22.85 15.49
N VAL A 307 21.57 23.22 14.28
CA VAL A 307 21.57 22.37 13.09
C VAL A 307 22.23 23.12 11.94
N ALA A 308 23.22 22.51 11.31
CA ALA A 308 23.83 23.02 10.08
C ALA A 308 23.30 22.23 8.87
N ILE A 309 22.74 22.91 7.88
CA ILE A 309 22.20 22.29 6.66
C ILE A 309 23.12 22.63 5.49
N GLY A 310 23.81 21.63 4.93
CA GLY A 310 24.57 21.74 3.69
C GLY A 310 23.76 21.14 2.54
N MET A 311 23.69 21.84 1.40
CA MET A 311 22.93 21.35 0.26
C MET A 311 23.52 21.84 -1.07
N ALA A 312 23.24 21.10 -2.14
CA ALA A 312 23.49 21.53 -3.52
C ALA A 312 22.47 22.61 -3.97
N HIS A 313 22.39 22.90 -5.25
CA HIS A 313 21.56 23.99 -5.76
C HIS A 313 20.07 23.68 -5.78
N ARG A 314 19.67 22.45 -6.15
CA ARG A 314 18.26 22.07 -6.30
C ARG A 314 17.48 22.26 -5.01
N GLY A 315 16.41 23.05 -5.07
CA GLY A 315 15.55 23.34 -3.92
C GLY A 315 16.16 24.26 -2.87
N ARG A 316 17.40 24.77 -3.05
CA ARG A 316 18.09 25.56 -2.04
C ARG A 316 17.31 26.79 -1.61
N LEU A 317 16.73 27.54 -2.57
CA LEU A 317 15.97 28.75 -2.27
C LEU A 317 14.71 28.42 -1.44
N ASN A 318 14.05 27.33 -1.76
CA ASN A 318 12.88 26.88 -1.04
C ASN A 318 13.22 26.50 0.40
N VAL A 319 14.31 25.77 0.62
CA VAL A 319 14.81 25.44 1.96
C VAL A 319 15.21 26.70 2.74
N LEU A 320 15.92 27.65 2.09
CA LEU A 320 16.29 28.90 2.73
C LEU A 320 15.07 29.71 3.19
N ALA A 321 14.01 29.76 2.35
CA ALA A 321 12.77 30.47 2.67
C ALA A 321 11.93 29.74 3.73
N ASN A 322 11.58 28.48 3.46
CA ASN A 322 10.57 27.78 4.25
C ASN A 322 11.12 27.04 5.48
N ILE A 323 12.42 26.79 5.53
CA ILE A 323 13.08 26.09 6.66
C ILE A 323 13.99 27.03 7.43
N ALA A 324 14.90 27.75 6.76
CA ALA A 324 15.87 28.61 7.42
C ALA A 324 15.37 30.04 7.67
N GLY A 325 14.11 30.35 7.31
CA GLY A 325 13.46 31.63 7.62
C GLY A 325 14.00 32.84 6.85
N LYS A 326 14.73 32.63 5.72
CA LYS A 326 15.14 33.73 4.86
C LYS A 326 13.92 34.41 4.24
N SER A 327 13.80 35.74 4.39
CA SER A 327 12.61 36.43 3.90
C SER A 327 12.50 36.38 2.37
N TYR A 328 11.27 36.30 1.87
CA TYR A 328 11.02 36.35 0.43
C TYR A 328 11.55 37.65 -0.19
N ALA A 329 11.43 38.80 0.52
CA ALA A 329 11.97 40.06 0.06
C ALA A 329 13.46 39.98 -0.22
N GLN A 330 14.25 39.42 0.70
CA GLN A 330 15.70 39.24 0.50
C GLN A 330 16.01 38.35 -0.72
N ILE A 331 15.22 37.28 -0.91
CA ILE A 331 15.42 36.40 -2.07
C ILE A 331 15.09 37.14 -3.37
N PHE A 332 14.02 37.92 -3.40
CA PHE A 332 13.61 38.67 -4.60
C PHE A 332 14.58 39.80 -4.92
N ASP A 333 15.07 40.53 -3.93
CA ASP A 333 16.12 41.55 -4.11
C ASP A 333 17.39 40.94 -4.72
N GLU A 334 17.77 39.74 -4.31
CA GLU A 334 18.90 38.99 -4.88
C GLU A 334 18.65 38.61 -6.35
N PHE A 335 17.40 38.29 -6.73
CA PHE A 335 17.02 38.03 -8.12
C PHE A 335 17.02 39.28 -8.98
N GLU A 336 16.65 40.42 -8.42
CA GLU A 336 16.63 41.73 -9.11
C GLU A 336 18.03 42.39 -9.21
N GLY A 337 19.04 41.78 -8.58
CA GLY A 337 20.42 42.26 -8.61
C GLY A 337 20.72 43.39 -7.64
N ASN A 338 19.81 43.63 -6.68
CA ASN A 338 20.01 44.60 -5.59
C ASN A 338 20.87 43.97 -4.48
N TYR A 339 22.20 44.02 -4.66
CA TYR A 339 23.13 43.44 -3.71
C TYR A 339 23.40 44.40 -2.55
N ILE A 340 23.50 43.84 -1.32
CA ILE A 340 24.00 44.58 -0.16
C ILE A 340 25.47 44.99 -0.43
N PRO A 341 25.86 46.23 -0.16
CA PRO A 341 27.15 46.81 -0.57
C PRO A 341 28.44 46.13 -0.09
N ASN A 342 28.36 45.14 0.80
CA ASN A 342 29.50 44.41 1.35
C ASN A 342 29.49 42.91 1.04
N SER A 343 28.66 42.41 0.14
CA SER A 343 28.71 41.03 -0.30
C SER A 343 29.78 40.83 -1.37
N VAL A 344 30.50 39.71 -1.30
CA VAL A 344 31.55 39.35 -2.29
C VAL A 344 30.95 39.41 -3.69
N GLN A 345 31.42 40.30 -4.55
CA GLN A 345 31.01 40.40 -5.93
C GLN A 345 31.42 39.13 -6.69
N GLY A 346 30.43 38.33 -7.09
CA GLY A 346 30.59 37.15 -7.92
C GLY A 346 29.67 37.18 -9.14
N SER A 347 29.94 36.28 -10.07
CA SER A 347 29.10 36.08 -11.27
C SER A 347 27.67 35.70 -10.90
N GLY A 348 26.68 35.74 -11.80
CA GLY A 348 25.25 35.52 -11.58
C GLY A 348 24.83 34.24 -10.79
N ASP A 349 25.75 33.34 -10.51
CA ASP A 349 25.54 32.15 -9.67
C ASP A 349 25.72 32.39 -8.15
N VAL A 350 26.23 33.56 -7.73
CA VAL A 350 26.55 33.85 -6.33
C VAL A 350 25.32 33.79 -5.42
N LYS A 351 24.16 34.21 -5.92
CA LYS A 351 22.89 34.15 -5.15
C LYS A 351 22.54 32.75 -4.65
N TYR A 352 22.98 31.70 -5.33
CA TYR A 352 22.73 30.31 -4.90
C TYR A 352 23.73 29.81 -3.86
N HIS A 353 24.80 30.55 -3.61
CA HIS A 353 25.83 30.23 -2.62
C HIS A 353 25.66 30.99 -1.30
N LEU A 354 24.76 31.98 -1.28
CA LEU A 354 24.46 32.73 -0.08
C LEU A 354 23.74 31.84 0.95
N GLY A 355 24.28 31.82 2.15
CA GLY A 355 23.68 31.15 3.30
C GLY A 355 22.74 32.07 4.05
N THR A 356 22.12 31.56 5.09
CA THR A 356 21.35 32.34 6.06
C THR A 356 21.43 31.70 7.43
N TRP A 357 21.15 32.47 8.45
CA TRP A 357 20.90 32.03 9.82
C TRP A 357 19.45 32.28 10.12
N GLY A 358 18.81 31.36 10.81
CA GLY A 358 17.42 31.48 11.25
C GLY A 358 17.21 30.84 12.60
N VAL A 359 16.09 31.18 13.23
CA VAL A 359 15.58 30.51 14.43
C VAL A 359 14.36 29.70 13.97
N TYR A 360 14.41 28.41 14.31
CA TYR A 360 13.33 27.47 13.95
C TYR A 360 12.34 27.35 15.12
#